data_fa080fcc5df368187f272c736eda9d68
#
_entry.id   fa080fcc5df368187f272c736eda9d68
#
_cell.length_a   1.000
_cell.length_b   1.000
_cell.length_c   1.000
_cell.angle_alpha   90.00
_cell.angle_beta   90.00
_cell.angle_gamma   90.00
#
_symmetry.space_group_name_H-M   'P 1'
#
loop_
_entity.id
_entity.type
_entity.pdbx_description
1 polymer ?
#
loop_
_entity_poly.entity_id
_entity_poly.type
_entity_poly.pdbx_seq_one_letter_code
_entity_poly.pdbx_strand_id
1 'polypeptide(L)'
;MSRRYLAMLIALALLWGASFLFIKVAVRELTPATLITGRLGLAALTLALLVPFMVGTGETVRQLRDNAWWLLVVALVNTAIPFWLLSWGETRIDSGLASIIQASVPIFNALIAFVAFREVRVTGAPLLGVAIGFVGVALLVGAQPEGKVLGALAVVGMAFCYGVGGLLTGRYLKPAQPVVVAFASTAIATLVWLPVGVAEAPSQMPGWKTIGSVVALGIPGTALAYLLFFGLITGAGAAYTSLVTYLIPPIALAYGAIFLDERFGAYAFGGLALILAGVALGTGAVRVARLRALAPWGKPGFPHEPPR
;
A
#
# COMPACT_ATOMS: atom_id res chain seq x y z
N MET A 1 -22.13 10.93 3.43
CA MET A 1 -20.67 10.95 3.10
C MET A 1 -20.32 12.31 2.53
N SER A 2 -19.26 12.94 3.03
CA SER A 2 -18.81 14.23 2.45
C SER A 2 -18.22 13.98 1.05
N ARG A 3 -18.61 14.80 0.06
CA ARG A 3 -18.06 14.77 -1.32
C ARG A 3 -16.53 14.89 -1.32
N ARG A 4 -15.96 15.60 -0.34
CA ARG A 4 -14.52 15.77 -0.15
C ARG A 4 -13.80 14.44 0.07
N TYR A 5 -14.27 13.60 1.00
CA TYR A 5 -13.60 12.32 1.29
C TYR A 5 -13.75 11.31 0.15
N LEU A 6 -14.85 11.35 -0.58
CA LEU A 6 -15.00 10.53 -1.80
C LEU A 6 -13.99 10.96 -2.88
N ALA A 7 -13.84 12.26 -3.12
CA ALA A 7 -12.85 12.78 -4.06
C ALA A 7 -11.41 12.40 -3.65
N MET A 8 -11.06 12.53 -2.36
CA MET A 8 -9.75 12.10 -1.84
C MET A 8 -9.51 10.61 -2.02
N LEU A 9 -10.53 9.77 -1.79
CA LEU A 9 -10.43 8.31 -1.97
C LEU A 9 -10.19 7.93 -3.43
N ILE A 10 -10.95 8.55 -4.34
CA ILE A 10 -10.79 8.33 -5.79
C ILE A 10 -9.41 8.82 -6.25
N ALA A 11 -8.99 10.02 -5.85
CA ALA A 11 -7.67 10.55 -6.19
C ALA A 11 -6.55 9.63 -5.71
N LEU A 12 -6.63 9.15 -4.46
CA LEU A 12 -5.66 8.21 -3.90
C LEU A 12 -5.63 6.89 -4.68
N ALA A 13 -6.80 6.35 -5.03
CA ALA A 13 -6.90 5.11 -5.81
C ALA A 13 -6.30 5.26 -7.22
N LEU A 14 -6.54 6.40 -7.88
CA LEU A 14 -5.94 6.73 -9.18
C LEU A 14 -4.41 6.87 -9.08
N LEU A 15 -3.89 7.58 -8.07
CA LEU A 15 -2.46 7.77 -7.87
C LEU A 15 -1.74 6.45 -7.58
N TRP A 16 -2.30 5.63 -6.67
CA TRP A 16 -1.68 4.35 -6.34
C TRP A 16 -1.88 3.31 -7.45
N GLY A 17 -3.03 3.30 -8.15
CA GLY A 17 -3.23 2.46 -9.32
C GLY A 17 -2.25 2.81 -10.45
N ALA A 18 -2.00 4.10 -10.69
CA ALA A 18 -1.02 4.56 -11.67
C ALA A 18 0.43 4.25 -11.28
N SER A 19 0.72 4.00 -9.99
CA SER A 19 2.08 3.66 -9.56
C SER A 19 2.59 2.38 -10.23
N PHE A 20 1.75 1.38 -10.47
CA PHE A 20 2.12 0.16 -11.19
C PHE A 20 2.50 0.45 -12.64
N LEU A 21 1.72 1.27 -13.34
CA LEU A 21 2.05 1.73 -14.68
C LEU A 21 3.42 2.42 -14.72
N PHE A 22 3.65 3.38 -13.83
CA PHE A 22 4.89 4.15 -13.81
C PHE A 22 6.10 3.33 -13.39
N ILE A 23 5.95 2.36 -12.46
CA ILE A 23 7.02 1.41 -12.14
C ILE A 23 7.37 0.59 -13.39
N LYS A 24 6.36 0.02 -14.06
CA LYS A 24 6.55 -0.81 -15.27
C LYS A 24 7.25 -0.04 -16.39
N VAL A 25 6.94 1.25 -16.57
CA VAL A 25 7.62 2.10 -17.53
C VAL A 25 9.07 2.36 -17.12
N ALA A 26 9.30 2.70 -15.85
CA ALA A 26 10.60 3.09 -15.35
C ALA A 26 11.61 1.93 -15.31
N VAL A 27 11.18 0.70 -14.96
CA VAL A 27 12.07 -0.48 -14.92
C VAL A 27 12.50 -1.00 -16.29
N ARG A 28 12.02 -0.39 -17.39
CA ARG A 28 12.53 -0.67 -18.73
C ARG A 28 13.93 -0.09 -18.97
N GLU A 29 14.26 1.01 -18.28
CA GLU A 29 15.53 1.72 -18.44
C GLU A 29 16.33 1.83 -17.13
N LEU A 30 15.66 1.70 -15.97
CA LEU A 30 16.28 1.79 -14.66
C LEU A 30 16.27 0.44 -13.95
N THR A 31 17.34 0.18 -13.18
CA THR A 31 17.29 -0.92 -12.22
C THR A 31 16.30 -0.62 -11.10
N PRO A 32 15.75 -1.64 -10.43
CA PRO A 32 14.87 -1.44 -9.28
C PRO A 32 15.49 -0.54 -8.20
N ALA A 33 16.80 -0.68 -7.92
CA ALA A 33 17.49 0.11 -6.92
C ALA A 33 17.59 1.59 -7.31
N THR A 34 17.92 1.88 -8.57
CA THR A 34 17.97 3.26 -9.09
C THR A 34 16.58 3.90 -9.09
N LEU A 35 15.56 3.14 -9.55
CA LEU A 35 14.18 3.62 -9.54
C LEU A 35 13.71 4.03 -8.14
N ILE A 36 13.87 3.13 -7.15
CA ILE A 36 13.38 3.43 -5.78
C ILE A 36 14.20 4.50 -5.10
N THR A 37 15.50 4.62 -5.37
CA THR A 37 16.33 5.73 -4.89
C THR A 37 15.77 7.06 -5.40
N GLY A 38 15.49 7.19 -6.68
CA GLY A 38 14.89 8.39 -7.26
C GLY A 38 13.48 8.67 -6.73
N ARG A 39 12.61 7.66 -6.73
CA ARG A 39 11.24 7.75 -6.23
C ARG A 39 11.16 8.18 -4.78
N LEU A 40 11.88 7.47 -3.90
CA LEU A 40 11.84 7.73 -2.45
C LEU A 40 12.60 8.99 -2.09
N GLY A 41 13.69 9.32 -2.80
CA GLY A 41 14.42 10.58 -2.64
C GLY A 41 13.54 11.79 -2.94
N LEU A 42 12.81 11.79 -4.07
CA LEU A 42 11.87 12.86 -4.39
C LEU A 42 10.73 12.94 -3.36
N ALA A 43 10.20 11.80 -2.91
CA ALA A 43 9.18 11.76 -1.87
C ALA A 43 9.70 12.32 -0.54
N ALA A 44 10.90 11.91 -0.11
CA ALA A 44 11.54 12.38 1.12
C ALA A 44 11.82 13.89 1.06
N LEU A 45 12.34 14.40 -0.05
CA LEU A 45 12.56 15.84 -0.26
C LEU A 45 11.24 16.62 -0.20
N THR A 46 10.20 16.14 -0.87
CA THR A 46 8.88 16.77 -0.84
C THR A 46 8.31 16.81 0.58
N LEU A 47 8.39 15.70 1.32
CA LEU A 47 7.91 15.62 2.70
C LEU A 47 8.80 16.43 3.65
N ALA A 48 10.12 16.48 3.45
CA ALA A 48 11.03 17.32 4.23
C ALA A 48 10.66 18.81 4.16
N LEU A 49 10.15 19.26 3.00
CA LEU A 49 9.68 20.63 2.83
C LEU A 49 8.32 20.86 3.52
N LEU A 50 7.44 19.86 3.55
CA LEU A 50 6.06 20.03 4.04
C LEU A 50 5.90 19.74 5.54
N VAL A 51 6.60 18.72 6.06
CA VAL A 51 6.44 18.25 7.45
C VAL A 51 6.71 19.34 8.49
N PRO A 52 7.75 20.18 8.39
CA PRO A 52 8.00 21.24 9.35
C PRO A 52 6.86 22.27 9.47
N PHE A 53 6.14 22.53 8.37
CA PHE A 53 4.97 23.44 8.38
C PHE A 53 3.72 22.76 8.96
N MET A 54 3.60 21.43 8.86
CA MET A 54 2.45 20.67 9.35
C MET A 54 2.56 20.32 10.82
N VAL A 55 3.77 20.05 11.31
CA VAL A 55 4.05 19.48 12.63
C VAL A 55 4.87 20.42 13.51
N GLY A 56 5.66 21.29 12.88
CA GLY A 56 6.69 22.09 13.54
C GLY A 56 8.04 21.39 13.58
N THR A 57 9.13 22.13 13.35
CA THR A 57 10.48 21.56 13.25
C THR A 57 10.93 20.87 14.53
N GLY A 58 10.73 21.52 15.70
CA GLY A 58 11.13 20.96 16.99
C GLY A 58 10.41 19.65 17.32
N GLU A 59 9.10 19.59 17.07
CA GLU A 59 8.29 18.41 17.28
C GLU A 59 8.66 17.27 16.31
N THR A 60 8.93 17.61 15.05
CA THR A 60 9.42 16.64 14.07
C THR A 60 10.72 15.99 14.52
N VAL A 61 11.72 16.80 14.92
CA VAL A 61 13.02 16.30 15.42
C VAL A 61 12.84 15.44 16.67
N ARG A 62 11.99 15.87 17.60
CA ARG A 62 11.67 15.09 18.81
C ARG A 62 11.10 13.71 18.44
N GLN A 63 10.09 13.65 17.60
CA GLN A 63 9.47 12.39 17.20
C GLN A 63 10.43 11.47 16.45
N LEU A 64 11.29 12.01 15.59
CA LEU A 64 12.34 11.24 14.89
C LEU A 64 13.32 10.62 15.88
N ARG A 65 13.76 11.37 16.88
CA ARG A 65 14.71 10.90 17.90
C ARG A 65 14.08 9.85 18.82
N ASP A 66 12.89 10.16 19.36
CA ASP A 66 12.22 9.32 20.35
C ASP A 66 11.78 7.98 19.77
N ASN A 67 11.55 7.90 18.46
CA ASN A 67 11.10 6.70 17.76
C ASN A 67 12.13 6.12 16.80
N ALA A 68 13.40 6.55 16.84
CA ALA A 68 14.42 6.27 15.82
C ALA A 68 14.54 4.79 15.47
N TRP A 69 14.57 3.90 16.47
CA TRP A 69 14.67 2.45 16.26
C TRP A 69 13.48 1.89 15.50
N TRP A 70 12.26 2.21 15.93
CA TRP A 70 11.06 1.70 15.27
C TRP A 70 10.83 2.33 13.90
N LEU A 71 11.24 3.59 13.72
CA LEU A 71 11.24 4.24 12.40
C LEU A 71 12.19 3.52 11.45
N LEU A 72 13.38 3.11 11.90
CA LEU A 72 14.33 2.34 11.10
C LEU A 72 13.72 0.98 10.71
N VAL A 73 13.20 0.22 11.68
CA VAL A 73 12.62 -1.10 11.44
C VAL A 73 11.43 -1.01 10.47
N VAL A 74 10.52 -0.05 10.70
CA VAL A 74 9.35 0.15 9.84
C VAL A 74 9.79 0.65 8.44
N ALA A 75 10.76 1.55 8.35
CA ALA A 75 11.28 1.99 7.05
C ALA A 75 11.84 0.83 6.22
N LEU A 76 12.56 -0.10 6.85
CA LEU A 76 13.08 -1.29 6.16
C LEU A 76 11.95 -2.22 5.71
N VAL A 77 11.07 -2.59 6.64
CA VAL A 77 10.05 -3.63 6.41
C VAL A 77 8.85 -3.12 5.61
N ASN A 78 8.45 -1.87 5.80
CA ASN A 78 7.25 -1.29 5.17
C ASN A 78 7.53 -0.40 3.96
N THR A 79 8.82 -0.08 3.69
CA THR A 79 9.15 0.82 2.57
C THR A 79 10.34 0.30 1.75
N ALA A 80 11.53 0.16 2.32
CA ALA A 80 12.74 -0.16 1.56
C ALA A 80 12.65 -1.51 0.85
N ILE A 81 12.36 -2.58 1.60
CA ILE A 81 12.26 -3.94 1.06
C ILE A 81 11.05 -4.10 0.13
N PRO A 82 9.83 -3.73 0.53
CA PRO A 82 8.66 -3.97 -0.33
C PRO A 82 8.67 -3.15 -1.62
N PHE A 83 9.17 -1.92 -1.62
CA PHE A 83 9.27 -1.12 -2.84
C PHE A 83 10.26 -1.75 -3.84
N TRP A 84 11.37 -2.29 -3.33
CA TRP A 84 12.32 -3.01 -4.18
C TRP A 84 11.70 -4.30 -4.72
N LEU A 85 11.07 -5.12 -3.87
CA LEU A 85 10.41 -6.36 -4.28
C LEU A 85 9.35 -6.13 -5.34
N LEU A 86 8.54 -5.06 -5.20
CA LEU A 86 7.54 -4.67 -6.20
C LEU A 86 8.21 -4.30 -7.53
N SER A 87 9.19 -3.38 -7.48
CA SER A 87 9.89 -2.92 -8.69
C SER A 87 10.62 -4.07 -9.39
N TRP A 88 11.27 -4.95 -8.62
CA TRP A 88 11.93 -6.15 -9.15
C TRP A 88 10.93 -7.17 -9.70
N GLY A 89 9.79 -7.34 -9.04
CA GLY A 89 8.68 -8.17 -9.53
C GLY A 89 8.17 -7.68 -10.88
N GLU A 90 7.94 -6.38 -11.02
CA GLU A 90 7.44 -5.78 -12.25
C GLU A 90 8.44 -5.80 -13.41
N THR A 91 9.72 -6.08 -13.20
CA THR A 91 10.62 -6.41 -14.32
C THR A 91 10.23 -7.74 -14.99
N ARG A 92 9.46 -8.61 -14.34
CA ARG A 92 9.13 -9.98 -14.75
C ARG A 92 7.66 -10.24 -15.02
N ILE A 93 6.76 -9.60 -14.27
CA ILE A 93 5.30 -9.76 -14.41
C ILE A 93 4.64 -8.46 -14.87
N ASP A 94 3.41 -8.57 -15.33
CA ASP A 94 2.60 -7.44 -15.76
C ASP A 94 2.18 -6.56 -14.55
N SER A 95 2.07 -5.25 -14.80
CA SER A 95 1.76 -4.26 -13.76
C SER A 95 0.39 -4.52 -13.11
N GLY A 96 -0.61 -4.85 -13.92
CA GLY A 96 -1.93 -5.21 -13.43
C GLY A 96 -1.91 -6.45 -12.53
N LEU A 97 -1.11 -7.49 -12.88
CA LEU A 97 -0.96 -8.67 -12.03
C LEU A 97 -0.31 -8.35 -10.68
N ALA A 98 0.74 -7.52 -10.68
CA ALA A 98 1.38 -7.05 -9.45
C ALA A 98 0.36 -6.36 -8.52
N SER A 99 -0.52 -5.53 -9.07
CA SER A 99 -1.56 -4.84 -8.31
C SER A 99 -2.58 -5.81 -7.68
N ILE A 100 -2.95 -6.87 -8.39
CA ILE A 100 -3.87 -7.90 -7.87
C ILE A 100 -3.22 -8.65 -6.70
N ILE A 101 -1.96 -9.06 -6.85
CA ILE A 101 -1.23 -9.75 -5.78
C ILE A 101 -1.08 -8.83 -4.55
N GLN A 102 -0.80 -7.53 -4.74
CA GLN A 102 -0.75 -6.55 -3.64
C GLN A 102 -2.07 -6.45 -2.86
N ALA A 103 -3.22 -6.65 -3.51
CA ALA A 103 -4.52 -6.64 -2.82
C ALA A 103 -4.65 -7.74 -1.75
N SER A 104 -3.73 -8.70 -1.68
CA SER A 104 -3.64 -9.71 -0.61
C SER A 104 -3.05 -9.18 0.71
N VAL A 105 -2.54 -7.96 0.78
CA VAL A 105 -1.98 -7.37 2.02
C VAL A 105 -2.87 -7.54 3.25
N PRO A 106 -4.20 -7.30 3.21
CA PRO A 106 -5.07 -7.51 4.36
C PRO A 106 -5.13 -8.97 4.82
N ILE A 107 -4.92 -9.93 3.91
CA ILE A 107 -4.87 -11.37 4.23
C ILE A 107 -3.63 -11.66 5.07
N PHE A 108 -2.46 -11.12 4.67
CA PHE A 108 -1.24 -11.23 5.46
C PHE A 108 -1.35 -10.51 6.80
N ASN A 109 -1.96 -9.31 6.85
CA ASN A 109 -2.25 -8.63 8.11
C ASN A 109 -3.05 -9.52 9.07
N ALA A 110 -4.12 -10.17 8.59
CA ALA A 110 -4.94 -11.06 9.40
C ALA A 110 -4.16 -12.30 9.86
N LEU A 111 -3.39 -12.93 8.97
CA LEU A 111 -2.56 -14.10 9.30
C LEU A 111 -1.51 -13.78 10.36
N ILE A 112 -0.76 -12.69 10.17
CA ILE A 112 0.31 -12.29 11.09
C ILE A 112 -0.29 -11.89 12.43
N ALA A 113 -1.41 -11.16 12.45
CA ALA A 113 -2.12 -10.83 13.68
C ALA A 113 -2.56 -12.10 14.45
N PHE A 114 -3.05 -13.11 13.74
CA PHE A 114 -3.43 -14.39 14.33
C PHE A 114 -2.24 -15.14 14.94
N VAL A 115 -1.10 -15.18 14.24
CA VAL A 115 0.11 -15.88 14.70
C VAL A 115 0.82 -15.12 15.81
N ALA A 116 0.95 -13.80 15.69
CA ALA A 116 1.72 -12.96 16.61
C ALA A 116 0.94 -12.58 17.88
N PHE A 117 -0.39 -12.48 17.79
CA PHE A 117 -1.24 -12.07 18.91
C PHE A 117 -2.22 -13.18 19.25
N ARG A 118 -1.83 -14.06 20.20
CA ARG A 118 -2.65 -15.20 20.67
C ARG A 118 -4.05 -14.79 21.18
N GLU A 119 -4.26 -13.52 21.47
CA GLU A 119 -5.54 -12.96 21.91
C GLU A 119 -6.56 -12.82 20.76
N VAL A 120 -6.09 -12.77 19.51
CA VAL A 120 -6.95 -12.64 18.34
C VAL A 120 -7.32 -14.03 17.81
N ARG A 121 -8.43 -14.57 18.28
CA ARG A 121 -9.00 -15.80 17.70
C ARG A 121 -9.61 -15.52 16.35
N VAL A 122 -8.87 -15.80 15.28
CA VAL A 122 -9.42 -15.80 13.91
C VAL A 122 -10.13 -17.15 13.68
N THR A 123 -11.44 -17.19 13.89
CA THR A 123 -12.26 -18.41 13.70
C THR A 123 -13.47 -18.09 12.81
N GLY A 124 -14.02 -19.09 12.16
CA GLY A 124 -15.19 -18.94 11.30
C GLY A 124 -14.90 -18.19 10.01
N ALA A 125 -15.77 -17.22 9.66
CA ALA A 125 -15.69 -16.49 8.39
C ALA A 125 -14.33 -15.79 8.13
N PRO A 126 -13.65 -15.14 9.09
CA PRO A 126 -12.32 -14.59 8.87
C PRO A 126 -11.26 -15.62 8.48
N LEU A 127 -11.24 -16.80 9.10
CA LEU A 127 -10.29 -17.86 8.74
C LEU A 127 -10.56 -18.39 7.33
N LEU A 128 -11.84 -18.59 6.99
CA LEU A 128 -12.25 -18.97 5.63
C LEU A 128 -11.83 -17.90 4.62
N GLY A 129 -11.97 -16.62 4.96
CA GLY A 129 -11.53 -15.50 4.13
C GLY A 129 -10.03 -15.53 3.85
N VAL A 130 -9.21 -15.77 4.87
CA VAL A 130 -7.76 -15.95 4.71
C VAL A 130 -7.46 -17.12 3.76
N ALA A 131 -8.10 -18.28 3.95
CA ALA A 131 -7.90 -19.45 3.10
C ALA A 131 -8.29 -19.18 1.63
N ILE A 132 -9.45 -18.60 1.38
CA ILE A 132 -9.91 -18.24 0.03
C ILE A 132 -8.93 -17.26 -0.62
N GLY A 133 -8.47 -16.25 0.11
CA GLY A 133 -7.52 -15.28 -0.42
C GLY A 133 -6.17 -15.90 -0.78
N PHE A 134 -5.66 -16.83 0.03
CA PHE A 134 -4.45 -17.58 -0.33
C PHE A 134 -4.63 -18.48 -1.55
N VAL A 135 -5.79 -19.09 -1.75
CA VAL A 135 -6.09 -19.82 -3.00
C VAL A 135 -6.03 -18.86 -4.20
N GLY A 136 -6.56 -17.65 -4.06
CA GLY A 136 -6.45 -16.62 -5.10
C GLY A 136 -4.99 -16.25 -5.42
N VAL A 137 -4.15 -16.06 -4.40
CA VAL A 137 -2.71 -15.81 -4.59
C VAL A 137 -2.02 -16.99 -5.26
N ALA A 138 -2.29 -18.22 -4.80
CA ALA A 138 -1.72 -19.43 -5.37
C ALA A 138 -2.11 -19.62 -6.84
N LEU A 139 -3.37 -19.34 -7.19
CA LEU A 139 -3.84 -19.35 -8.58
C LEU A 139 -3.06 -18.35 -9.45
N LEU A 140 -2.85 -17.13 -8.97
CA LEU A 140 -2.13 -16.10 -9.71
C LEU A 140 -0.65 -16.47 -9.91
N VAL A 141 0.00 -16.97 -8.89
CA VAL A 141 1.42 -17.40 -8.95
C VAL A 141 1.57 -18.65 -9.82
N GLY A 142 0.71 -19.65 -9.61
CA GLY A 142 0.76 -20.92 -10.34
C GLY A 142 0.38 -20.83 -11.82
N ALA A 143 -0.39 -19.80 -12.21
CA ALA A 143 -0.73 -19.55 -13.61
C ALA A 143 0.38 -18.83 -14.39
N GLN A 144 1.50 -18.45 -13.74
CA GLN A 144 2.60 -17.78 -14.42
C GLN A 144 3.49 -18.78 -15.17
N PRO A 145 3.99 -18.43 -16.37
CA PRO A 145 5.08 -19.16 -17.01
C PRO A 145 6.31 -19.23 -16.09
N GLU A 146 7.13 -20.27 -16.21
CA GLU A 146 8.28 -20.53 -15.31
C GLU A 146 9.17 -19.30 -15.07
N GLY A 147 9.49 -18.51 -16.09
CA GLY A 147 10.30 -17.29 -15.95
C GLY A 147 9.65 -16.14 -15.17
N LYS A 148 8.34 -16.18 -14.91
CA LYS A 148 7.58 -15.12 -14.23
C LYS A 148 7.23 -15.45 -12.78
N VAL A 149 7.31 -16.71 -12.35
CA VAL A 149 6.95 -17.15 -11.00
C VAL A 149 7.72 -16.38 -9.92
N LEU A 150 9.03 -16.19 -10.09
CA LEU A 150 9.84 -15.45 -9.13
C LEU A 150 9.40 -13.98 -9.00
N GLY A 151 8.97 -13.36 -10.12
CA GLY A 151 8.41 -12.01 -10.09
C GLY A 151 7.13 -11.93 -9.26
N ALA A 152 6.22 -12.89 -9.46
CA ALA A 152 5.00 -12.99 -8.68
C ALA A 152 5.28 -13.24 -7.19
N LEU A 153 6.22 -14.15 -6.87
CA LEU A 153 6.64 -14.43 -5.49
C LEU A 153 7.28 -13.21 -4.81
N ALA A 154 8.04 -12.38 -5.55
CA ALA A 154 8.57 -11.13 -5.01
C ALA A 154 7.44 -10.18 -4.58
N VAL A 155 6.38 -10.07 -5.40
CA VAL A 155 5.21 -9.24 -5.04
C VAL A 155 4.41 -9.85 -3.88
N VAL A 156 4.36 -11.17 -3.76
CA VAL A 156 3.81 -11.84 -2.54
C VAL A 156 4.66 -11.49 -1.31
N GLY A 157 5.99 -11.55 -1.43
CA GLY A 157 6.92 -11.12 -0.37
C GLY A 157 6.74 -9.66 0.03
N MET A 158 6.51 -8.77 -0.93
CA MET A 158 6.16 -7.38 -0.70
C MET A 158 4.85 -7.26 0.09
N ALA A 159 3.80 -7.99 -0.28
CA ALA A 159 2.52 -7.97 0.43
C ALA A 159 2.66 -8.47 1.88
N PHE A 160 3.49 -9.51 2.11
CA PHE A 160 3.85 -9.97 3.44
C PHE A 160 4.57 -8.88 4.25
N CYS A 161 5.58 -8.22 3.66
CA CYS A 161 6.29 -7.12 4.30
C CYS A 161 5.34 -5.99 4.71
N TYR A 162 4.40 -5.59 3.86
CA TYR A 162 3.37 -4.61 4.21
C TYR A 162 2.48 -5.09 5.36
N GLY A 163 2.16 -6.39 5.41
CA GLY A 163 1.44 -6.98 6.54
C GLY A 163 2.18 -6.82 7.86
N VAL A 164 3.46 -7.19 7.90
CA VAL A 164 4.32 -7.01 9.08
C VAL A 164 4.48 -5.53 9.42
N GLY A 165 4.83 -4.71 8.44
CA GLY A 165 5.11 -3.28 8.61
C GLY A 165 3.90 -2.51 9.13
N GLY A 166 2.71 -2.81 8.64
CA GLY A 166 1.45 -2.22 9.11
C GLY A 166 1.18 -2.53 10.59
N LEU A 167 1.39 -3.77 11.01
CA LEU A 167 1.23 -4.18 12.42
C LEU A 167 2.28 -3.53 13.33
N LEU A 168 3.55 -3.48 12.91
CA LEU A 168 4.62 -2.81 13.65
C LEU A 168 4.34 -1.32 13.80
N THR A 169 3.93 -0.65 12.73
CA THR A 169 3.53 0.76 12.75
C THR A 169 2.39 0.99 13.74
N GLY A 170 1.33 0.18 13.64
CA GLY A 170 0.17 0.27 14.52
C GLY A 170 0.47 -0.03 16.00
N ARG A 171 1.52 -0.79 16.31
CA ARG A 171 1.89 -1.14 17.69
C ARG A 171 2.87 -0.16 18.30
N TYR A 172 3.92 0.22 17.56
CA TYR A 172 5.08 0.91 18.13
C TYR A 172 5.19 2.39 17.72
N LEU A 173 4.52 2.80 16.65
CA LEU A 173 4.56 4.19 16.15
C LEU A 173 3.25 4.95 16.33
N LYS A 174 2.31 4.43 17.15
CA LYS A 174 1.06 5.13 17.48
C LYS A 174 1.25 6.57 17.99
N PRO A 175 2.26 6.87 18.83
CA PRO A 175 2.45 8.24 19.35
C PRO A 175 2.99 9.20 18.28
N ALA A 176 3.64 8.68 17.23
CA ALA A 176 4.23 9.50 16.17
C ALA A 176 3.16 9.95 15.17
N GLN A 177 3.28 11.18 14.71
CA GLN A 177 2.39 11.67 13.66
C GLN A 177 2.64 10.92 12.34
N PRO A 178 1.59 10.45 11.65
CA PRO A 178 1.75 9.63 10.45
C PRO A 178 2.58 10.29 9.35
N VAL A 179 2.52 11.61 9.21
CA VAL A 179 3.33 12.34 8.21
C VAL A 179 4.82 12.32 8.55
N VAL A 180 5.18 12.32 9.85
CA VAL A 180 6.59 12.17 10.29
C VAL A 180 7.07 10.75 10.03
N VAL A 181 6.22 9.75 10.26
CA VAL A 181 6.54 8.34 9.94
C VAL A 181 6.76 8.18 8.43
N ALA A 182 5.91 8.78 7.58
CA ALA A 182 6.09 8.74 6.12
C ALA A 182 7.40 9.40 5.68
N PHE A 183 7.70 10.59 6.22
CA PHE A 183 8.97 11.28 5.94
C PHE A 183 10.17 10.43 6.35
N ALA A 184 10.20 9.94 7.59
CA ALA A 184 11.29 9.12 8.10
C ALA A 184 11.46 7.84 7.27
N SER A 185 10.35 7.15 6.96
CA SER A 185 10.39 5.90 6.18
C SER A 185 10.92 6.11 4.77
N THR A 186 10.52 7.17 4.08
CA THR A 186 11.02 7.48 2.74
C THR A 186 12.47 7.93 2.77
N ALA A 187 12.88 8.77 3.75
CA ALA A 187 14.25 9.24 3.89
C ALA A 187 15.21 8.08 4.23
N ILE A 188 14.87 7.25 5.21
CA ILE A 188 15.70 6.09 5.59
C ILE A 188 15.82 5.10 4.43
N ALA A 189 14.70 4.78 3.76
CA ALA A 189 14.72 3.86 2.64
C ALA A 189 15.53 4.42 1.45
N THR A 190 15.51 5.74 1.23
CA THR A 190 16.40 6.40 0.25
C THR A 190 17.86 6.18 0.62
N LEU A 191 18.24 6.44 1.87
CA LEU A 191 19.63 6.27 2.33
C LEU A 191 20.11 4.81 2.22
N VAL A 192 19.24 3.85 2.48
CA VAL A 192 19.54 2.41 2.34
C VAL A 192 19.84 2.04 0.89
N TRP A 193 19.02 2.52 -0.05
CA TRP A 193 19.19 2.17 -1.46
C TRP A 193 20.12 3.09 -2.23
N LEU A 194 20.49 4.26 -1.69
CA LEU A 194 21.33 5.26 -2.35
C LEU A 194 22.64 4.68 -2.87
N PRO A 195 23.42 3.90 -2.09
CA PRO A 195 24.71 3.37 -2.58
C PRO A 195 24.54 2.47 -3.81
N VAL A 196 23.55 1.56 -3.77
CA VAL A 196 23.27 0.64 -4.88
C VAL A 196 22.65 1.38 -6.05
N GLY A 197 21.67 2.26 -5.80
CA GLY A 197 20.98 3.02 -6.82
C GLY A 197 21.90 3.97 -7.60
N VAL A 198 22.93 4.52 -6.95
CA VAL A 198 23.95 5.33 -7.62
C VAL A 198 24.94 4.45 -8.38
N ALA A 199 25.37 3.33 -7.80
CA ALA A 199 26.29 2.39 -8.46
C ALA A 199 25.68 1.76 -9.74
N GLU A 200 24.38 1.54 -9.73
CA GLU A 200 23.62 0.99 -10.87
C GLU A 200 22.99 2.08 -11.75
N ALA A 201 23.30 3.35 -11.53
CA ALA A 201 22.75 4.43 -12.34
C ALA A 201 23.12 4.24 -13.84
N PRO A 202 22.19 4.47 -14.75
CA PRO A 202 22.44 4.29 -16.17
C PRO A 202 23.52 5.27 -16.65
N SER A 203 24.40 4.80 -17.54
CA SER A 203 25.48 5.61 -18.13
C SER A 203 24.95 6.70 -19.08
N GLN A 204 23.75 6.50 -19.62
CA GLN A 204 23.06 7.46 -20.48
C GLN A 204 21.82 8.02 -19.79
N MET A 205 21.45 9.25 -20.14
CA MET A 205 20.26 9.88 -19.59
C MET A 205 19.00 9.10 -19.98
N PRO A 206 18.16 8.68 -19.01
CA PRO A 206 16.92 7.99 -19.32
C PRO A 206 15.96 8.85 -20.12
N GLY A 207 15.09 8.20 -20.90
CA GLY A 207 14.07 8.89 -21.68
C GLY A 207 13.05 9.66 -20.85
N TRP A 208 12.36 10.62 -21.47
CA TRP A 208 11.35 11.47 -20.79
C TRP A 208 10.26 10.67 -20.07
N LYS A 209 9.84 9.54 -20.64
CA LYS A 209 8.82 8.68 -20.04
C LYS A 209 9.30 8.10 -18.71
N THR A 210 10.56 7.72 -18.66
CA THR A 210 11.20 7.18 -17.46
C THR A 210 11.38 8.25 -16.39
N ILE A 211 11.93 9.42 -16.74
CA ILE A 211 12.09 10.54 -15.84
C ILE A 211 10.74 11.00 -15.30
N GLY A 212 9.75 11.18 -16.19
CA GLY A 212 8.39 11.56 -15.82
C GLY A 212 7.73 10.53 -14.89
N SER A 213 7.98 9.23 -15.11
CA SER A 213 7.50 8.15 -14.24
C SER A 213 8.11 8.23 -12.84
N VAL A 214 9.43 8.47 -12.71
CA VAL A 214 10.08 8.64 -11.41
C VAL A 214 9.52 9.84 -10.65
N VAL A 215 9.32 10.97 -11.33
CA VAL A 215 8.72 12.17 -10.72
C VAL A 215 7.28 11.91 -10.31
N ALA A 216 6.48 11.29 -11.16
CA ALA A 216 5.09 10.91 -10.87
C ALA A 216 5.00 9.91 -9.69
N LEU A 217 5.92 8.98 -9.59
CA LEU A 217 6.01 8.06 -8.46
C LEU A 217 6.42 8.75 -7.17
N GLY A 218 7.44 9.62 -7.22
CA GLY A 218 7.99 10.26 -6.03
C GLY A 218 7.05 11.31 -5.44
N ILE A 219 6.60 12.28 -6.23
CA ILE A 219 5.85 13.42 -5.74
C ILE A 219 4.35 13.07 -5.57
N PRO A 220 3.55 12.89 -6.63
CA PRO A 220 2.13 12.60 -6.43
C PRO A 220 1.88 11.17 -5.94
N GLY A 221 2.60 10.16 -6.44
CA GLY A 221 2.37 8.75 -6.15
C GLY A 221 2.87 8.28 -4.77
N THR A 222 3.74 9.06 -4.12
CA THR A 222 4.23 8.74 -2.77
C THR A 222 3.97 9.88 -1.79
N ALA A 223 4.58 11.06 -1.96
CA ALA A 223 4.47 12.14 -0.98
C ALA A 223 3.03 12.64 -0.83
N LEU A 224 2.39 13.09 -1.92
CA LEU A 224 1.01 13.60 -1.85
C LEU A 224 0.01 12.48 -1.56
N ALA A 225 0.23 11.28 -2.09
CA ALA A 225 -0.61 10.13 -1.79
C ALA A 225 -0.64 9.79 -0.29
N TYR A 226 0.50 9.86 0.41
CA TYR A 226 0.53 9.71 1.87
C TYR A 226 -0.26 10.81 2.58
N LEU A 227 -0.17 12.06 2.16
CA LEU A 227 -0.96 13.14 2.74
C LEU A 227 -2.47 12.91 2.56
N LEU A 228 -2.89 12.47 1.37
CA LEU A 228 -4.29 12.08 1.11
C LEU A 228 -4.72 10.89 1.98
N PHE A 229 -3.89 9.86 2.07
CA PHE A 229 -4.15 8.67 2.86
C PHE A 229 -4.33 9.00 4.36
N PHE A 230 -3.42 9.78 4.93
CA PHE A 230 -3.54 10.19 6.33
C PHE A 230 -4.70 11.16 6.56
N GLY A 231 -4.96 12.07 5.63
CA GLY A 231 -6.14 12.93 5.66
C GLY A 231 -7.45 12.14 5.62
N LEU A 232 -7.49 11.02 4.89
CA LEU A 232 -8.63 10.10 4.88
C LEU A 232 -8.75 9.34 6.21
N ILE A 233 -7.65 8.81 6.75
CA ILE A 233 -7.68 8.09 8.04
C ILE A 233 -8.19 9.00 9.16
N THR A 234 -7.67 10.22 9.25
CA THR A 234 -8.05 11.16 10.31
C THR A 234 -9.47 11.73 10.14
N GLY A 235 -9.90 11.95 8.91
CA GLY A 235 -11.17 12.61 8.64
C GLY A 235 -12.35 11.67 8.37
N ALA A 236 -12.11 10.51 7.74
CA ALA A 236 -13.15 9.55 7.36
C ALA A 236 -13.02 8.19 8.10
N GLY A 237 -11.89 7.97 8.77
CA GLY A 237 -11.59 6.75 9.52
C GLY A 237 -10.92 5.65 8.68
N ALA A 238 -10.22 4.76 9.37
CA ALA A 238 -9.44 3.69 8.74
C ALA A 238 -10.30 2.73 7.90
N ALA A 239 -11.51 2.39 8.35
CA ALA A 239 -12.42 1.51 7.63
C ALA A 239 -12.87 2.07 6.28
N TYR A 240 -13.07 3.40 6.17
CA TYR A 240 -13.37 4.05 4.91
C TYR A 240 -12.13 4.11 4.01
N THR A 241 -11.00 4.46 4.59
CA THR A 241 -9.72 4.57 3.85
C THR A 241 -9.29 3.22 3.27
N SER A 242 -9.58 2.10 3.95
CA SER A 242 -9.26 0.76 3.45
C SER A 242 -9.98 0.39 2.14
N LEU A 243 -11.07 1.09 1.78
CA LEU A 243 -11.75 0.90 0.49
C LEU A 243 -10.82 1.17 -0.70
N VAL A 244 -9.78 1.98 -0.53
CA VAL A 244 -8.79 2.22 -1.58
C VAL A 244 -8.15 0.93 -2.08
N THR A 245 -7.92 -0.04 -1.20
CA THR A 245 -7.32 -1.34 -1.54
C THR A 245 -8.14 -2.12 -2.56
N TYR A 246 -9.47 -1.95 -2.55
CA TYR A 246 -10.37 -2.59 -3.52
C TYR A 246 -10.43 -1.87 -4.86
N LEU A 247 -10.09 -0.56 -4.88
CA LEU A 247 -10.13 0.27 -6.08
C LEU A 247 -8.82 0.20 -6.89
N ILE A 248 -7.68 -0.03 -6.22
CA ILE A 248 -6.37 -0.06 -6.87
C ILE A 248 -6.29 -1.09 -7.99
N PRO A 249 -6.61 -2.40 -7.80
CA PRO A 249 -6.43 -3.40 -8.84
C PRO A 249 -7.24 -3.13 -10.12
N PRO A 250 -8.54 -2.81 -10.07
CA PRO A 250 -9.28 -2.47 -11.30
C PRO A 250 -8.67 -1.29 -12.05
N ILE A 251 -8.21 -0.27 -11.33
CA ILE A 251 -7.58 0.91 -11.95
C ILE A 251 -6.22 0.55 -12.57
N ALA A 252 -5.40 -0.24 -11.86
CA ALA A 252 -4.09 -0.68 -12.39
C ALA A 252 -4.24 -1.59 -13.60
N LEU A 253 -5.23 -2.51 -13.59
CA LEU A 253 -5.57 -3.33 -14.76
C LEU A 253 -5.99 -2.46 -15.95
N ALA A 254 -6.82 -1.45 -15.73
CA ALA A 254 -7.23 -0.51 -16.78
C ALA A 254 -6.02 0.26 -17.33
N TYR A 255 -5.14 0.76 -16.47
CA TYR A 255 -3.91 1.43 -16.91
C TYR A 255 -2.96 0.49 -17.66
N GLY A 256 -2.75 -0.73 -17.19
CA GLY A 256 -1.94 -1.75 -17.87
C GLY A 256 -2.48 -2.07 -19.27
N ALA A 257 -3.79 -2.29 -19.38
CA ALA A 257 -4.42 -2.57 -20.67
C ALA A 257 -4.38 -1.39 -21.64
N ILE A 258 -4.62 -0.15 -21.17
CA ILE A 258 -4.73 1.04 -22.04
C ILE A 258 -3.36 1.56 -22.46
N PHE A 259 -2.38 1.59 -21.56
CA PHE A 259 -1.10 2.28 -21.77
C PHE A 259 0.09 1.36 -21.99
N LEU A 260 -0.03 0.07 -21.65
CA LEU A 260 1.06 -0.90 -21.74
C LEU A 260 0.74 -2.07 -22.65
N ASP A 261 -0.46 -2.12 -23.26
CA ASP A 261 -0.95 -3.24 -24.08
C ASP A 261 -0.96 -4.59 -23.32
N GLU A 262 -1.08 -4.55 -21.98
CA GLU A 262 -1.13 -5.75 -21.15
C GLU A 262 -2.44 -6.51 -21.40
N ARG A 263 -2.35 -7.84 -21.55
CA ARG A 263 -3.51 -8.72 -21.74
C ARG A 263 -3.67 -9.64 -20.55
N PHE A 264 -4.82 -9.58 -19.90
CA PHE A 264 -5.11 -10.36 -18.71
C PHE A 264 -6.00 -11.56 -19.06
N GLY A 265 -5.52 -12.75 -18.74
CA GLY A 265 -6.29 -13.98 -18.89
C GLY A 265 -7.35 -14.13 -17.79
N ALA A 266 -8.27 -15.09 -17.96
CA ALA A 266 -9.33 -15.39 -16.99
C ALA A 266 -8.80 -15.66 -15.57
N TYR A 267 -7.58 -16.21 -15.45
CA TYR A 267 -6.92 -16.46 -14.16
C TYR A 267 -6.69 -15.17 -13.34
N ALA A 268 -6.42 -14.04 -14.01
CA ALA A 268 -6.22 -12.76 -13.33
C ALA A 268 -7.51 -12.27 -12.66
N PHE A 269 -8.62 -12.35 -13.39
CA PHE A 269 -9.93 -11.97 -12.84
C PHE A 269 -10.42 -12.97 -11.78
N GLY A 270 -10.19 -14.27 -11.97
CA GLY A 270 -10.50 -15.30 -10.97
C GLY A 270 -9.71 -15.11 -9.69
N GLY A 271 -8.40 -14.88 -9.80
CA GLY A 271 -7.53 -14.58 -8.66
C GLY A 271 -7.92 -13.29 -7.94
N LEU A 272 -8.23 -12.22 -8.69
CA LEU A 272 -8.75 -10.97 -8.12
C LEU A 272 -10.04 -11.20 -7.34
N ALA A 273 -11.01 -11.90 -7.92
CA ALA A 273 -12.28 -12.19 -7.26
C ALA A 273 -12.09 -12.98 -5.95
N LEU A 274 -11.21 -14.00 -5.96
CA LEU A 274 -10.89 -14.79 -4.77
C LEU A 274 -10.20 -13.96 -3.69
N ILE A 275 -9.22 -13.10 -4.06
CA ILE A 275 -8.53 -12.23 -3.12
C ILE A 275 -9.52 -11.22 -2.50
N LEU A 276 -10.33 -10.55 -3.31
CA LEU A 276 -11.31 -9.58 -2.82
C LEU A 276 -12.38 -10.23 -1.94
N ALA A 277 -12.87 -11.41 -2.31
CA ALA A 277 -13.79 -12.18 -1.48
C ALA A 277 -13.14 -12.59 -0.15
N GLY A 278 -11.89 -13.07 -0.20
CA GLY A 278 -11.10 -13.42 0.97
C GLY A 278 -10.89 -12.22 1.91
N VAL A 279 -10.53 -11.06 1.37
CA VAL A 279 -10.37 -9.82 2.13
C VAL A 279 -11.71 -9.36 2.74
N ALA A 280 -12.80 -9.40 1.99
CA ALA A 280 -14.13 -9.00 2.48
C ALA A 280 -14.62 -9.90 3.63
N LEU A 281 -14.37 -11.20 3.56
CA LEU A 281 -14.68 -12.15 4.64
C LEU A 281 -13.70 -12.00 5.81
N GLY A 282 -12.40 -11.87 5.53
CA GLY A 282 -11.33 -11.79 6.52
C GLY A 282 -11.41 -10.53 7.39
N THR A 283 -11.77 -9.39 6.79
CA THR A 283 -11.93 -8.12 7.50
C THR A 283 -13.29 -7.95 8.19
N GLY A 284 -14.21 -8.89 8.00
CA GLY A 284 -15.57 -8.81 8.55
C GLY A 284 -16.46 -7.75 7.87
N ALA A 285 -16.07 -7.21 6.73
CA ALA A 285 -16.84 -6.21 5.98
C ALA A 285 -18.25 -6.71 5.66
N VAL A 286 -18.40 -8.00 5.38
CA VAL A 286 -19.70 -8.66 5.14
C VAL A 286 -20.59 -8.66 6.39
N ARG A 287 -20.01 -8.81 7.60
CA ARG A 287 -20.77 -8.79 8.87
C ARG A 287 -21.33 -7.41 9.17
N VAL A 288 -20.54 -6.36 8.96
CA VAL A 288 -20.97 -4.97 9.15
C VAL A 288 -22.08 -4.59 8.16
N ALA A 289 -21.97 -5.02 6.92
CA ALA A 289 -23.01 -4.79 5.91
C ALA A 289 -24.33 -5.48 6.29
N ARG A 290 -24.30 -6.75 6.76
CA ARG A 290 -25.48 -7.46 7.23
C ARG A 290 -26.12 -6.82 8.47
N LEU A 291 -25.34 -6.40 9.45
CA LEU A 291 -25.86 -5.72 10.64
C LEU A 291 -26.50 -4.37 10.29
N ARG A 292 -25.96 -3.63 9.34
CA ARG A 292 -26.56 -2.38 8.84
C ARG A 292 -27.83 -2.62 8.03
N ALA A 293 -27.90 -3.71 7.29
CA ALA A 293 -29.10 -4.09 6.52
C ALA A 293 -30.23 -4.62 7.40
N LEU A 294 -29.90 -5.17 8.58
CA LEU A 294 -30.86 -5.72 9.55
C LEU A 294 -31.27 -4.72 10.64
N ALA A 295 -30.58 -3.57 10.75
CA ALA A 295 -30.99 -2.51 11.66
C ALA A 295 -32.17 -1.73 11.03
N PRO A 296 -33.40 -1.84 11.56
CA PRO A 296 -34.48 -0.97 11.14
C PRO A 296 -34.07 0.46 11.44
N TRP A 297 -34.40 1.38 10.55
CA TRP A 297 -34.09 2.80 10.61
C TRP A 297 -34.60 3.43 11.93
N GLY A 298 -33.82 3.28 13.03
CA GLY A 298 -34.02 3.91 14.30
C GLY A 298 -32.94 4.97 14.48
N LYS A 299 -33.33 6.24 14.56
CA LYS A 299 -32.47 7.36 14.97
C LYS A 299 -31.79 6.99 16.29
N PRO A 300 -30.50 7.28 16.53
CA PRO A 300 -29.94 7.19 17.85
C PRO A 300 -30.62 8.25 18.72
N GLY A 301 -31.48 7.82 19.63
CA GLY A 301 -32.00 8.65 20.70
C GLY A 301 -30.86 9.06 21.61
N PHE A 302 -30.63 10.34 21.73
CA PHE A 302 -29.80 10.90 22.81
C PHE A 302 -30.44 10.51 24.14
N PRO A 303 -29.67 10.03 25.13
CA PRO A 303 -30.19 9.84 26.47
C PRO A 303 -30.60 11.22 27.03
N HIS A 304 -31.83 11.31 27.47
CA HIS A 304 -32.35 12.46 28.21
C HIS A 304 -31.50 12.70 29.47
N GLU A 305 -31.08 13.93 29.68
CA GLU A 305 -30.58 14.41 30.97
C GLU A 305 -31.62 14.14 32.08
N PRO A 306 -31.20 13.71 33.28
CA PRO A 306 -32.10 13.61 34.41
C PRO A 306 -32.46 15.02 34.91
N PRO A 307 -33.70 15.25 35.39
CA PRO A 307 -34.10 16.54 35.97
C PRO A 307 -33.38 16.78 37.28
N ARG A 308 -33.17 18.08 37.58
CA ARG A 308 -32.45 18.71 38.72
C ARG A 308 -32.83 18.18 40.09
#